data_573181a1c11b1a0f827a6ee442c0fb5c
#
_entry.id   573181a1c11b1a0f827a6ee442c0fb5c
#
_cell.length_a   1.000
_cell.length_b   1.000
_cell.length_c   1.000
_cell.angle_alpha   90.00
_cell.angle_beta   90.00
_cell.angle_gamma   90.00
#
_symmetry.space_group_name_H-M   'P 1'
#
loop_
_entity.id
_entity.type
_entity.pdbx_description
1 polymer ?
#
loop_
_entity_poly.entity_id
_entity_poly.type
_entity_poly.pdbx_seq_one_letter_code
_entity_poly.pdbx_strand_id
1 'polypeptide(L)'
;SMNDAEKAHWRSVGYFFRAYKYFKMLSLYGDLPWVEHTLSEDSEELYLPRDPRDVVAQNILNNLKYAEEHIKVDGDGNNTINRAVVQSLISRFCLFEGTWRKYHALPNATTYLEECTRASKEVMNKYTTLHPNYEELFNSESLAGINGIILYKEYATSQLCHGLTRMVRTGESQIEATKDAVDSYLCSDGHPIKNSTTYGGDKDVYAQFRNRDY
;
A
#
# COMPACT_ATOMS: atom_id res chain seq x y z
N SER A 1 22.56 -12.71 23.43
CA SER A 1 21.93 -11.38 23.37
C SER A 1 22.12 -10.81 21.97
N MET A 2 21.11 -10.19 21.41
CA MET A 2 21.21 -9.52 20.11
C MET A 2 22.24 -8.38 20.17
N ASN A 3 23.04 -8.26 19.12
CA ASN A 3 23.94 -7.10 18.94
C ASN A 3 23.12 -5.86 18.53
N ASP A 4 23.76 -4.68 18.47
CA ASP A 4 23.04 -3.43 18.23
C ASP A 4 22.47 -3.33 16.80
N ALA A 5 23.13 -3.92 15.80
CA ALA A 5 22.61 -3.98 14.43
C ALA A 5 21.35 -4.85 14.33
N GLU A 6 21.32 -5.98 15.03
CA GLU A 6 20.13 -6.85 15.11
C GLU A 6 18.97 -6.14 15.82
N LYS A 7 19.25 -5.45 16.93
CA LYS A 7 18.23 -4.63 17.63
C LYS A 7 17.67 -3.53 16.72
N ALA A 8 18.54 -2.85 15.97
CA ALA A 8 18.13 -1.81 15.03
C ALA A 8 17.26 -2.39 13.90
N HIS A 9 17.65 -3.55 13.36
CA HIS A 9 16.84 -4.24 12.35
C HIS A 9 15.44 -4.60 12.87
N TRP A 10 15.33 -5.25 14.02
CA TRP A 10 14.03 -5.65 14.57
C TRP A 10 13.17 -4.45 15.01
N ARG A 11 13.80 -3.38 15.49
CA ARG A 11 13.12 -2.10 15.72
C ARG A 11 12.56 -1.53 14.41
N SER A 12 13.31 -1.63 13.32
CA SER A 12 12.87 -1.20 11.99
C SER A 12 11.66 -1.98 11.50
N VAL A 13 11.61 -3.29 11.73
CA VAL A 13 10.44 -4.12 11.43
C VAL A 13 9.21 -3.67 12.25
N GLY A 14 9.40 -3.40 13.55
CA GLY A 14 8.35 -2.85 14.41
C GLY A 14 7.83 -1.49 13.91
N TYR A 15 8.74 -0.59 13.56
CA TYR A 15 8.39 0.74 13.03
C TYR A 15 7.69 0.66 11.67
N PHE A 16 8.09 -0.26 10.81
CA PHE A 16 7.39 -0.52 9.55
C PHE A 16 5.92 -0.90 9.78
N PHE A 17 5.65 -1.85 10.67
CA PHE A 17 4.27 -2.28 10.95
C PHE A 17 3.46 -1.20 11.66
N ARG A 18 4.05 -0.44 12.56
CA ARG A 18 3.41 0.72 13.18
C ARG A 18 3.01 1.74 12.11
N ALA A 19 3.96 2.15 11.28
CA ALA A 19 3.71 3.08 10.18
C ALA A 19 2.63 2.56 9.21
N TYR A 20 2.67 1.30 8.84
CA TYR A 20 1.67 0.67 7.97
C TYR A 20 0.25 0.73 8.57
N LYS A 21 0.12 0.45 9.86
CA LYS A 21 -1.17 0.52 10.56
C LYS A 21 -1.67 1.95 10.69
N TYR A 22 -0.80 2.86 11.12
CA TYR A 22 -1.15 4.27 11.22
C TYR A 22 -1.50 4.90 9.87
N PHE A 23 -0.81 4.54 8.80
CA PHE A 23 -1.18 4.98 7.45
C PHE A 23 -2.60 4.57 7.08
N LYS A 24 -2.98 3.31 7.33
CA LYS A 24 -4.36 2.85 7.10
C LYS A 24 -5.38 3.63 7.93
N MET A 25 -5.11 3.84 9.22
CA MET A 25 -6.00 4.59 10.09
C MET A 25 -6.08 6.07 9.69
N LEU A 26 -4.94 6.70 9.36
CA LEU A 26 -4.88 8.08 8.89
C LEU A 26 -5.72 8.28 7.61
N SER A 27 -5.68 7.32 6.69
CA SER A 27 -6.47 7.40 5.45
C SER A 27 -7.98 7.31 5.67
N LEU A 28 -8.42 6.69 6.77
CA LEU A 28 -9.84 6.50 7.10
C LEU A 28 -10.39 7.57 8.05
N TYR A 29 -9.59 8.00 9.02
CA TYR A 29 -10.07 8.79 10.16
C TYR A 29 -9.45 10.18 10.27
N GLY A 30 -8.39 10.49 9.52
CA GLY A 30 -7.65 11.75 9.65
C GLY A 30 -6.86 11.82 10.94
N ASP A 31 -7.24 12.75 11.83
CA ASP A 31 -6.60 12.93 13.14
C ASP A 31 -6.72 11.67 14.00
N LEU A 32 -5.63 11.27 14.65
CA LEU A 32 -5.52 10.04 15.44
C LEU A 32 -4.65 10.26 16.68
N PRO A 33 -4.90 9.61 17.82
CA PRO A 33 -3.93 9.58 18.91
C PRO A 33 -2.68 8.79 18.47
N TRP A 34 -1.51 9.39 18.62
CA TRP A 34 -0.24 8.74 18.33
C TRP A 34 0.31 8.07 19.59
N VAL A 35 0.39 6.74 19.56
CA VAL A 35 0.85 5.93 20.69
C VAL A 35 2.11 5.15 20.30
N GLU A 36 3.14 5.20 21.15
CA GLU A 36 4.43 4.57 20.91
C GLU A 36 4.75 3.39 21.83
N HIS A 37 3.92 3.14 22.81
CA HIS A 37 4.08 2.09 23.81
C HIS A 37 2.78 1.32 24.03
N THR A 38 2.86 0.23 24.76
CA THR A 38 1.68 -0.56 25.12
C THR A 38 0.85 0.19 26.15
N LEU A 39 -0.45 0.34 25.90
CA LEU A 39 -1.42 0.91 26.84
C LEU A 39 -1.95 -0.16 27.76
N SER A 40 -2.21 0.21 29.02
CA SER A 40 -3.03 -0.54 29.98
C SER A 40 -4.44 0.06 30.04
N GLU A 41 -5.34 -0.60 30.78
CA GLU A 41 -6.70 -0.11 30.98
C GLU A 41 -6.75 1.24 31.73
N ASP A 42 -5.71 1.54 32.52
CA ASP A 42 -5.59 2.75 33.32
C ASP A 42 -4.74 3.85 32.65
N SER A 43 -4.31 3.64 31.41
CA SER A 43 -3.47 4.61 30.69
C SER A 43 -4.24 5.89 30.40
N GLU A 44 -3.71 7.04 30.83
CA GLU A 44 -4.32 8.36 30.60
C GLU A 44 -4.45 8.69 29.11
N GLU A 45 -3.55 8.17 28.29
CA GLU A 45 -3.52 8.35 26.84
C GLU A 45 -4.79 7.83 26.14
N LEU A 46 -5.54 6.94 26.75
CA LEU A 46 -6.84 6.47 26.24
C LEU A 46 -7.89 7.60 26.17
N TYR A 47 -7.72 8.64 26.95
CA TYR A 47 -8.65 9.75 27.07
C TYR A 47 -8.14 11.05 26.45
N LEU A 48 -6.92 11.04 25.87
CA LEU A 48 -6.36 12.21 25.22
C LEU A 48 -7.10 12.52 23.91
N PRO A 49 -7.12 13.80 23.50
CA PRO A 49 -7.62 14.17 22.19
C PRO A 49 -6.78 13.56 21.08
N ARG A 50 -7.32 13.52 19.86
CA ARG A 50 -6.58 13.09 18.68
C ARG A 50 -5.45 14.05 18.35
N ASP A 51 -4.29 13.52 17.99
CA ASP A 51 -3.22 14.31 17.42
C ASP A 51 -3.60 14.77 16.00
N PRO A 52 -3.21 15.99 15.61
CA PRO A 52 -3.45 16.50 14.27
C PRO A 52 -2.84 15.58 13.20
N ARG A 53 -3.51 15.49 12.04
CA ARG A 53 -3.02 14.75 10.87
C ARG A 53 -1.55 15.00 10.56
N ASP A 54 -1.11 16.27 10.66
CA ASP A 54 0.27 16.64 10.36
C ASP A 54 1.28 15.96 11.28
N VAL A 55 0.98 15.86 12.56
CA VAL A 55 1.81 15.16 13.55
C VAL A 55 1.86 13.67 13.24
N VAL A 56 0.71 13.06 13.01
CA VAL A 56 0.61 11.64 12.68
C VAL A 56 1.35 11.30 11.39
N ALA A 57 1.15 12.09 10.32
CA ALA A 57 1.82 11.88 9.04
C ALA A 57 3.34 12.03 9.15
N GLN A 58 3.82 13.01 9.91
CA GLN A 58 5.25 13.19 10.14
C GLN A 58 5.84 12.01 10.93
N ASN A 59 5.15 11.52 11.94
CA ASN A 59 5.59 10.37 12.74
C ASN A 59 5.60 9.08 11.93
N ILE A 60 4.63 8.87 11.04
CA ILE A 60 4.65 7.75 10.07
C ILE A 60 5.92 7.83 9.22
N LEU A 61 6.20 8.97 8.62
CA LEU A 61 7.37 9.16 7.75
C LEU A 61 8.68 8.97 8.53
N ASN A 62 8.79 9.50 9.75
CA ASN A 62 9.96 9.33 10.62
C ASN A 62 10.22 7.86 10.94
N ASN A 63 9.18 7.09 11.26
CA ASN A 63 9.30 5.64 11.49
C ASN A 63 9.80 4.91 10.24
N LEU A 64 9.27 5.25 9.07
CA LEU A 64 9.68 4.64 7.82
C LEU A 64 11.12 5.01 7.43
N LYS A 65 11.53 6.25 7.64
CA LYS A 65 12.93 6.68 7.39
C LYS A 65 13.92 5.97 8.32
N TYR A 66 13.60 5.87 9.60
CA TYR A 66 14.40 5.07 10.51
C TYR A 66 14.49 3.62 10.03
N ALA A 67 13.37 3.03 9.64
CA ALA A 67 13.35 1.66 9.16
C ALA A 67 14.17 1.49 7.87
N GLU A 68 14.08 2.42 6.91
CA GLU A 68 14.88 2.38 5.68
C GLU A 68 16.39 2.40 5.96
N GLU A 69 16.83 3.22 6.92
CA GLU A 69 18.24 3.38 7.26
C GLU A 69 18.83 2.14 7.94
N HIS A 70 18.07 1.52 8.85
CA HIS A 70 18.60 0.54 9.79
C HIS A 70 18.21 -0.91 9.52
N ILE A 71 17.25 -1.14 8.60
CA ILE A 71 16.82 -2.50 8.27
C ILE A 71 17.88 -3.21 7.40
N LYS A 72 18.02 -4.52 7.56
CA LYS A 72 18.84 -5.34 6.65
C LYS A 72 18.35 -5.16 5.21
N VAL A 73 19.31 -5.02 4.27
CA VAL A 73 19.02 -4.76 2.86
C VAL A 73 18.10 -5.84 2.27
N ASP A 74 18.38 -7.10 2.57
CA ASP A 74 17.63 -8.25 2.05
C ASP A 74 16.72 -8.91 3.10
N GLY A 75 16.57 -8.30 4.29
CA GLY A 75 15.75 -8.83 5.38
C GLY A 75 16.35 -10.08 6.03
N ASP A 76 15.49 -10.92 6.60
CA ASP A 76 15.88 -12.19 7.24
C ASP A 76 15.50 -13.43 6.39
N GLY A 77 15.43 -13.26 5.09
CA GLY A 77 15.09 -14.33 4.15
C GLY A 77 14.05 -13.90 3.13
N ASN A 78 13.55 -14.87 2.40
CA ASN A 78 12.54 -14.63 1.36
C ASN A 78 11.22 -14.15 1.96
N ASN A 79 10.54 -13.25 1.26
CA ASN A 79 9.22 -12.72 1.65
C ASN A 79 9.18 -12.12 3.07
N THR A 80 10.27 -11.47 3.49
CA THR A 80 10.36 -10.76 4.78
C THR A 80 10.47 -9.25 4.57
N ILE A 81 10.26 -8.50 5.65
CA ILE A 81 10.42 -7.04 5.60
C ILE A 81 11.91 -6.72 5.39
N ASN A 82 12.20 -6.06 4.28
CA ASN A 82 13.53 -5.64 3.85
C ASN A 82 13.50 -4.17 3.39
N ARG A 83 14.65 -3.63 3.00
CA ARG A 83 14.74 -2.20 2.62
C ARG A 83 13.82 -1.83 1.46
N ALA A 84 13.69 -2.67 0.44
CA ALA A 84 12.80 -2.39 -0.69
C ALA A 84 11.32 -2.40 -0.30
N VAL A 85 10.92 -3.25 0.64
CA VAL A 85 9.56 -3.25 1.21
C VAL A 85 9.28 -1.94 1.93
N VAL A 86 10.24 -1.45 2.74
CA VAL A 86 10.13 -0.16 3.44
C VAL A 86 10.02 0.98 2.43
N GLN A 87 10.90 1.02 1.42
CA GLN A 87 10.88 2.03 0.35
C GLN A 87 9.57 2.02 -0.43
N SER A 88 9.01 0.84 -0.69
CA SER A 88 7.69 0.71 -1.34
C SER A 88 6.57 1.31 -0.49
N LEU A 89 6.64 1.15 0.83
CA LEU A 89 5.65 1.76 1.74
C LEU A 89 5.85 3.28 1.84
N ILE A 90 7.10 3.77 1.86
CA ILE A 90 7.39 5.21 1.78
C ILE A 90 6.78 5.80 0.52
N SER A 91 7.04 5.19 -0.64
CA SER A 91 6.49 5.63 -1.92
C SER A 91 4.96 5.73 -1.87
N ARG A 92 4.29 4.68 -1.43
CA ARG A 92 2.82 4.62 -1.35
C ARG A 92 2.24 5.63 -0.36
N PHE A 93 2.80 5.71 0.83
CA PHE A 93 2.37 6.66 1.86
C PHE A 93 2.57 8.11 1.41
N CYS A 94 3.75 8.42 0.89
CA CYS A 94 4.08 9.77 0.46
C CYS A 94 3.30 10.21 -0.78
N LEU A 95 2.96 9.29 -1.68
CA LEU A 95 2.03 9.59 -2.78
C LEU A 95 0.64 9.96 -2.24
N PHE A 96 0.10 9.16 -1.34
CA PHE A 96 -1.21 9.41 -0.73
C PHE A 96 -1.23 10.75 0.02
N GLU A 97 -0.29 10.94 0.94
CA GLU A 97 -0.26 12.16 1.78
C GLU A 97 0.05 13.42 0.96
N GLY A 98 0.97 13.33 0.00
CA GLY A 98 1.31 14.43 -0.88
C GLY A 98 0.15 14.85 -1.80
N THR A 99 -0.57 13.89 -2.39
CA THR A 99 -1.77 14.18 -3.19
C THR A 99 -2.91 14.68 -2.34
N TRP A 100 -3.16 14.10 -1.17
CA TRP A 100 -4.14 14.59 -0.21
C TRP A 100 -3.90 16.06 0.11
N ARG A 101 -2.66 16.42 0.49
CA ARG A 101 -2.28 17.80 0.80
C ARG A 101 -2.46 18.73 -0.38
N LYS A 102 -2.06 18.30 -1.57
CA LYS A 102 -2.21 19.08 -2.81
C LYS A 102 -3.68 19.40 -3.09
N TYR A 103 -4.56 18.42 -3.04
CA TYR A 103 -5.98 18.60 -3.36
C TYR A 103 -6.78 19.33 -2.26
N HIS A 104 -6.28 19.32 -1.03
CA HIS A 104 -6.92 20.03 0.10
C HIS A 104 -6.20 21.33 0.46
N ALA A 105 -5.29 21.82 -0.40
CA ALA A 105 -4.51 23.05 -0.19
C ALA A 105 -3.78 23.09 1.17
N LEU A 106 -3.28 21.95 1.64
CA LEU A 106 -2.49 21.82 2.86
C LEU A 106 -1.00 22.04 2.57
N PRO A 107 -0.21 22.50 3.56
CA PRO A 107 1.23 22.74 3.39
C PRO A 107 2.00 21.44 3.16
N ASN A 108 3.24 21.55 2.65
CA ASN A 108 4.22 20.45 2.50
C ASN A 108 3.83 19.34 1.50
N ALA A 109 2.88 19.56 0.59
CA ALA A 109 2.52 18.60 -0.46
C ALA A 109 3.75 18.16 -1.28
N THR A 110 4.56 19.12 -1.71
CA THR A 110 5.75 18.89 -2.54
C THR A 110 6.77 18.02 -1.81
N THR A 111 7.02 18.24 -0.52
CA THR A 111 7.96 17.46 0.28
C THR A 111 7.63 15.96 0.29
N TYR A 112 6.35 15.62 0.45
CA TYR A 112 5.90 14.22 0.37
C TYR A 112 6.02 13.66 -1.04
N LEU A 113 5.68 14.42 -2.08
CA LEU A 113 5.77 13.97 -3.47
C LEU A 113 7.22 13.76 -3.93
N GLU A 114 8.15 14.62 -3.49
CA GLU A 114 9.59 14.43 -3.72
C GLU A 114 10.10 13.16 -3.05
N GLU A 115 9.70 12.91 -1.81
CA GLU A 115 10.08 11.69 -1.09
C GLU A 115 9.47 10.44 -1.73
N CYS A 116 8.23 10.51 -2.21
CA CYS A 116 7.62 9.47 -3.03
C CYS A 116 8.48 9.15 -4.25
N THR A 117 8.89 10.19 -4.99
CA THR A 117 9.72 10.05 -6.20
C THR A 117 11.07 9.42 -5.89
N ARG A 118 11.73 9.86 -4.80
CA ARG A 118 13.00 9.30 -4.35
C ARG A 118 12.89 7.80 -4.05
N ALA A 119 11.94 7.44 -3.18
CA ALA A 119 11.76 6.05 -2.76
C ALA A 119 11.34 5.15 -3.93
N SER A 120 10.50 5.64 -4.85
CA SER A 120 10.12 4.90 -6.04
C SER A 120 11.31 4.60 -6.95
N LYS A 121 12.21 5.55 -7.15
CA LYS A 121 13.44 5.34 -7.93
C LYS A 121 14.32 4.25 -7.34
N GLU A 122 14.50 4.21 -6.02
CA GLU A 122 15.27 3.16 -5.35
C GLU A 122 14.68 1.77 -5.59
N VAL A 123 13.34 1.64 -5.48
CA VAL A 123 12.66 0.38 -5.77
C VAL A 123 12.81 -0.01 -7.25
N MET A 124 12.62 0.93 -8.18
CA MET A 124 12.75 0.68 -9.61
C MET A 124 14.17 0.28 -10.02
N ASN A 125 15.20 0.83 -9.36
CA ASN A 125 16.59 0.45 -9.60
C ASN A 125 16.87 -1.02 -9.18
N LYS A 126 16.19 -1.52 -8.16
CA LYS A 126 16.34 -2.91 -7.69
C LYS A 126 15.46 -3.89 -8.48
N TYR A 127 14.24 -3.50 -8.82
CA TYR A 127 13.25 -4.34 -9.50
C TYR A 127 13.02 -3.82 -10.93
N THR A 128 13.93 -4.16 -11.83
CA THR A 128 13.94 -3.67 -13.22
C THR A 128 13.07 -4.50 -14.16
N THR A 129 12.68 -5.70 -13.75
CA THR A 129 11.89 -6.63 -14.58
C THR A 129 10.56 -6.92 -13.88
N LEU A 130 9.46 -6.70 -14.60
CA LEU A 130 8.11 -7.05 -14.16
C LEU A 130 7.70 -8.39 -14.77
N HIS A 131 6.76 -9.07 -14.14
CA HIS A 131 6.14 -10.26 -14.71
C HIS A 131 5.33 -9.87 -15.97
N PRO A 132 5.49 -10.59 -17.10
CA PRO A 132 4.87 -10.19 -18.36
C PRO A 132 3.36 -10.46 -18.42
N ASN A 133 2.85 -11.36 -17.57
CA ASN A 133 1.44 -11.73 -17.55
C ASN A 133 0.76 -11.18 -16.28
N TYR A 134 -0.08 -10.17 -16.47
CA TYR A 134 -0.80 -9.53 -15.37
C TYR A 134 -1.78 -10.48 -14.66
N GLU A 135 -2.48 -11.33 -15.41
CA GLU A 135 -3.45 -12.28 -14.86
C GLU A 135 -2.78 -13.29 -13.91
N GLU A 136 -1.62 -13.81 -14.28
CA GLU A 136 -0.85 -14.75 -13.45
C GLU A 136 -0.46 -14.16 -12.09
N LEU A 137 -0.22 -12.85 -11.99
CA LEU A 137 0.10 -12.19 -10.71
C LEU A 137 -1.04 -12.32 -9.68
N PHE A 138 -2.28 -12.47 -10.14
CA PHE A 138 -3.45 -12.50 -9.28
C PHE A 138 -4.12 -13.88 -9.17
N ASN A 139 -3.83 -14.78 -10.11
CA ASN A 139 -4.42 -16.12 -10.18
C ASN A 139 -3.43 -17.24 -9.81
N SER A 140 -2.15 -16.93 -9.61
CA SER A 140 -1.16 -17.93 -9.20
C SER A 140 -1.41 -18.43 -7.79
N GLU A 141 -1.23 -19.74 -7.58
CA GLU A 141 -1.30 -20.37 -6.26
C GLU A 141 -0.12 -19.93 -5.36
N SER A 142 1.02 -19.58 -5.95
CA SER A 142 2.20 -19.08 -5.25
C SER A 142 2.83 -17.92 -6.01
N LEU A 143 3.22 -16.88 -5.26
CA LEU A 143 3.96 -15.73 -5.79
C LEU A 143 5.47 -15.82 -5.53
N ALA A 144 5.94 -16.94 -4.98
CA ALA A 144 7.36 -17.14 -4.72
C ALA A 144 8.17 -17.13 -6.01
N GLY A 145 9.20 -16.27 -6.07
CA GLY A 145 10.11 -16.17 -7.23
C GLY A 145 9.53 -15.46 -8.45
N ILE A 146 8.31 -14.93 -8.39
CA ILE A 146 7.73 -14.15 -9.48
C ILE A 146 8.39 -12.77 -9.53
N ASN A 147 8.90 -12.39 -10.70
CA ASN A 147 9.53 -11.09 -10.93
C ASN A 147 8.56 -9.93 -10.66
N GLY A 148 9.06 -8.90 -9.98
CA GLY A 148 8.26 -7.71 -9.64
C GLY A 148 7.43 -7.85 -8.37
N ILE A 149 7.35 -9.02 -7.77
CA ILE A 149 6.74 -9.21 -6.45
C ILE A 149 7.76 -8.89 -5.36
N ILE A 150 7.45 -7.89 -4.54
CA ILE A 150 8.35 -7.38 -3.48
C ILE A 150 8.03 -8.02 -2.14
N LEU A 151 6.75 -8.12 -1.81
CA LEU A 151 6.23 -8.75 -0.59
C LEU A 151 4.81 -9.24 -0.87
N TYR A 152 4.48 -10.42 -0.39
CA TYR A 152 3.14 -10.98 -0.51
C TYR A 152 2.71 -11.68 0.78
N LYS A 153 1.41 -11.80 0.96
CA LYS A 153 0.83 -12.59 2.05
C LYS A 153 0.55 -13.98 1.52
N GLU A 154 1.21 -14.96 2.09
CA GLU A 154 0.99 -16.36 1.76
C GLU A 154 -0.25 -16.88 2.48
N TYR A 155 -1.08 -17.60 1.74
CA TYR A 155 -2.26 -18.28 2.26
C TYR A 155 -2.05 -19.79 2.14
N ALA A 156 -2.52 -20.53 3.13
CA ALA A 156 -2.40 -21.98 3.16
C ALA A 156 -3.72 -22.62 3.63
N THR A 157 -4.15 -23.62 2.92
CA THR A 157 -5.39 -24.36 3.22
C THR A 157 -5.38 -24.84 4.67
N SER A 158 -6.47 -24.63 5.38
CA SER A 158 -6.68 -25.00 6.78
C SER A 158 -5.76 -24.32 7.82
N GLN A 159 -4.89 -23.39 7.39
CA GLN A 159 -4.02 -22.62 8.28
C GLN A 159 -4.34 -21.13 8.25
N LEU A 160 -4.25 -20.52 7.08
CA LEU A 160 -4.53 -19.11 6.88
C LEU A 160 -5.29 -18.93 5.57
N CYS A 161 -6.60 -18.72 5.67
CA CYS A 161 -7.46 -18.52 4.51
C CYS A 161 -7.93 -17.05 4.43
N HIS A 162 -8.31 -16.62 3.23
CA HIS A 162 -9.00 -15.35 3.01
C HIS A 162 -10.49 -15.56 2.77
N GLY A 163 -11.28 -14.54 3.07
CA GLY A 163 -12.73 -14.57 2.89
C GLY A 163 -13.22 -14.01 1.55
N LEU A 164 -12.33 -13.77 0.57
CA LEU A 164 -12.69 -13.07 -0.67
C LEU A 164 -13.83 -13.76 -1.42
N THR A 165 -13.76 -15.07 -1.59
CA THR A 165 -14.81 -15.84 -2.29
C THR A 165 -16.18 -15.69 -1.62
N ARG A 166 -16.21 -15.64 -0.29
CA ARG A 166 -17.45 -15.40 0.46
C ARG A 166 -17.98 -14.00 0.22
N MET A 167 -17.09 -13.00 0.24
CA MET A 167 -17.47 -11.59 0.08
C MET A 167 -18.01 -11.24 -1.30
N VAL A 168 -17.57 -11.93 -2.35
CA VAL A 168 -17.98 -11.63 -3.74
C VAL A 168 -19.01 -12.60 -4.30
N ARG A 169 -19.15 -13.80 -3.74
CA ARG A 169 -19.96 -14.90 -4.31
C ARG A 169 -21.31 -15.14 -3.63
N THR A 170 -21.46 -14.72 -2.38
CA THR A 170 -22.71 -14.93 -1.63
C THR A 170 -23.69 -13.78 -1.87
N GLY A 171 -24.98 -14.00 -1.60
CA GLY A 171 -26.01 -12.96 -1.67
C GLY A 171 -25.78 -11.75 -0.72
N GLU A 172 -24.75 -11.80 0.09
CA GLU A 172 -24.25 -10.72 0.96
C GLU A 172 -23.03 -10.03 0.35
N SER A 173 -22.95 -9.91 -0.99
CA SER A 173 -21.82 -9.27 -1.68
C SER A 173 -21.50 -7.93 -1.03
N GLN A 174 -20.29 -7.83 -0.44
CA GLN A 174 -19.84 -6.65 0.31
C GLN A 174 -18.75 -5.88 -0.44
N ILE A 175 -18.24 -6.44 -1.54
CA ILE A 175 -17.17 -5.87 -2.34
C ILE A 175 -17.64 -5.82 -3.79
N GLU A 176 -17.71 -4.60 -4.30
CA GLU A 176 -18.08 -4.33 -5.69
C GLU A 176 -17.11 -3.31 -6.30
N ALA A 177 -16.93 -3.35 -7.61
CA ALA A 177 -16.21 -2.33 -8.32
C ALA A 177 -17.08 -1.09 -8.51
N THR A 178 -16.54 0.09 -8.21
CA THR A 178 -17.22 1.34 -8.56
C THR A 178 -17.18 1.55 -10.07
N LYS A 179 -18.14 2.31 -10.61
CA LYS A 179 -18.11 2.71 -12.03
C LYS A 179 -16.80 3.42 -12.38
N ASP A 180 -16.31 4.30 -11.54
CA ASP A 180 -15.05 5.00 -11.74
C ASP A 180 -13.85 4.04 -11.82
N ALA A 181 -13.83 2.98 -11.00
CA ALA A 181 -12.79 1.96 -11.08
C ALA A 181 -12.83 1.23 -12.44
N VAL A 182 -14.02 0.84 -12.90
CA VAL A 182 -14.19 0.24 -14.22
C VAL A 182 -13.81 1.21 -15.33
N ASP A 183 -14.24 2.45 -15.26
CA ASP A 183 -13.95 3.49 -16.27
C ASP A 183 -12.46 3.87 -16.33
N SER A 184 -11.70 3.63 -15.27
CA SER A 184 -10.25 3.90 -15.23
C SER A 184 -9.41 2.96 -16.10
N TYR A 185 -9.92 1.78 -16.43
CA TYR A 185 -9.24 0.88 -17.37
C TYR A 185 -9.23 1.48 -18.77
N LEU A 186 -8.12 1.31 -19.49
CA LEU A 186 -7.99 1.79 -20.86
C LEU A 186 -8.82 0.90 -21.84
N CYS A 187 -9.06 1.42 -23.01
CA CYS A 187 -9.59 0.62 -24.12
C CYS A 187 -8.44 -0.12 -24.83
N SER A 188 -8.77 -1.10 -25.64
CA SER A 188 -7.82 -1.92 -26.39
C SER A 188 -6.93 -1.12 -27.36
N ASP A 189 -7.32 0.13 -27.68
CA ASP A 189 -6.53 1.11 -28.43
C ASP A 189 -5.57 1.93 -27.53
N GLY A 190 -5.46 1.61 -26.25
CA GLY A 190 -4.58 2.28 -25.28
C GLY A 190 -5.09 3.66 -24.79
N HIS A 191 -6.33 4.04 -25.14
CA HIS A 191 -6.88 5.33 -24.75
C HIS A 191 -7.92 5.20 -23.62
N PRO A 192 -8.07 6.21 -22.74
CA PRO A 192 -9.20 6.32 -21.86
C PRO A 192 -10.53 6.37 -22.63
N ILE A 193 -11.61 5.91 -22.00
CA ILE A 193 -12.96 5.84 -22.64
C ILE A 193 -13.39 7.13 -23.34
N LYS A 194 -13.01 8.30 -22.80
CA LYS A 194 -13.35 9.63 -23.36
C LYS A 194 -12.67 9.90 -24.71
N ASN A 195 -11.54 9.26 -24.97
CA ASN A 195 -10.71 9.51 -26.15
C ASN A 195 -10.60 8.29 -27.06
N SER A 196 -11.20 7.15 -26.67
CA SER A 196 -11.16 5.91 -27.43
C SER A 196 -12.16 5.93 -28.57
N THR A 197 -11.74 5.44 -29.74
CA THR A 197 -12.62 5.19 -30.90
C THR A 197 -13.23 3.80 -30.87
N THR A 198 -12.77 2.92 -30.00
CA THR A 198 -13.21 1.52 -29.89
C THR A 198 -14.17 1.29 -28.74
N TYR A 199 -14.39 2.28 -27.88
CA TYR A 199 -15.32 2.17 -26.76
C TYR A 199 -16.77 1.93 -27.23
N GLY A 200 -17.39 0.85 -26.71
CA GLY A 200 -18.73 0.44 -27.10
C GLY A 200 -19.87 1.31 -26.56
N GLY A 201 -19.56 2.27 -25.67
CA GLY A 201 -20.53 3.16 -25.04
C GLY A 201 -21.22 2.58 -23.80
N ASP A 202 -22.08 3.38 -23.17
CA ASP A 202 -22.77 3.06 -21.91
C ASP A 202 -24.14 2.40 -22.09
N LYS A 203 -24.45 1.90 -23.29
CA LYS A 203 -25.77 1.36 -23.63
C LYS A 203 -26.18 0.19 -22.75
N ASP A 204 -25.26 -0.72 -22.50
CA ASP A 204 -25.43 -1.89 -21.64
C ASP A 204 -24.07 -2.38 -21.12
N VAL A 205 -24.09 -3.33 -20.17
CA VAL A 205 -22.89 -3.85 -19.53
C VAL A 205 -21.93 -4.48 -20.53
N TYR A 206 -22.41 -5.17 -21.56
CA TYR A 206 -21.56 -5.81 -22.56
C TYR A 206 -20.83 -4.77 -23.43
N ALA A 207 -21.51 -3.67 -23.78
CA ALA A 207 -20.92 -2.56 -24.51
C ALA A 207 -19.82 -1.88 -23.70
N GLN A 208 -20.04 -1.67 -22.38
CA GLN A 208 -19.07 -1.06 -21.49
C GLN A 208 -17.79 -1.87 -21.32
N PHE A 209 -17.88 -3.20 -21.33
CA PHE A 209 -16.73 -4.09 -21.17
C PHE A 209 -16.06 -4.51 -22.49
N ARG A 210 -16.74 -4.32 -23.63
CA ARG A 210 -16.18 -4.65 -24.93
C ARG A 210 -15.01 -3.72 -25.28
N ASN A 211 -13.95 -4.28 -25.85
CA ASN A 211 -12.75 -3.55 -26.27
C ASN A 211 -12.06 -2.79 -25.14
N ARG A 212 -12.11 -3.33 -23.93
CA ARG A 212 -11.34 -2.82 -22.78
C ARG A 212 -10.04 -3.60 -22.63
N ASP A 213 -9.05 -2.95 -22.05
CA ASP A 213 -7.83 -3.60 -21.58
C ASP A 213 -8.15 -4.42 -20.31
N TYR A 214 -7.57 -5.62 -20.22
CA TYR A 214 -7.84 -6.58 -19.14
C TYR A 214 -6.66 -6.69 -18.20
#